data_805be9afa3a2fa81a334545feebc079f
#
_entry.id   805be9afa3a2fa81a334545feebc079f
#
_cell.length_a   1.000
_cell.length_b   1.000
_cell.length_c   1.000
_cell.angle_alpha   90.00
_cell.angle_beta   90.00
_cell.angle_gamma   90.00
#
_symmetry.space_group_name_H-M   'P 1'
#
loop_
_entity.id
_entity.type
_entity.pdbx_description
1 polymer ?
#
loop_
_entity_poly.entity_id
_entity_poly.type
_entity_poly.pdbx_seq_one_letter_code
_entity_poly.pdbx_strand_id
1 'polypeptide(L)'
;MKYKPILNLCLLSVFLLMVPVSCDDWTEMEIHDSEINGFKEQNPEQYAAYTQKLRAYKAAKHALVYARLDNAPEVSSSEKDFLRALPDSIDLVSMRNAGRLSGFDREDMKLVRTDYGTRVLYYVDTSAAEGLNAALSAAIDAVRAGTFDGVTLASASSVDESVVKTLADALGQTDCLLIFEGTPLLVSEVQRSVFDYYIVDVSAAADDYDLEMAINHALNWGVSAERLMLGSVHGRTVTDNDKTVHSSLNRAAYFAQNAGPLAGVGIYDVGTDYYNSDIIYKQTRGLIQQLNPAKGK
;
A
#
# COMPACT_ATOMS: atom_id res chain seq x y z
N MET A 1 8.88 -78.68 -48.11
CA MET A 1 8.31 -77.33 -48.03
C MET A 1 7.05 -77.31 -47.14
N LYS A 2 7.16 -77.54 -45.84
CA LYS A 2 5.95 -77.55 -44.94
C LYS A 2 6.19 -76.81 -43.58
N TYR A 3 7.18 -75.97 -43.41
CA TYR A 3 7.46 -75.31 -42.10
C TYR A 3 7.27 -73.80 -42.09
N LYS A 4 6.88 -73.20 -43.23
CA LYS A 4 6.66 -71.72 -43.29
C LYS A 4 5.45 -71.25 -42.47
N PRO A 5 4.34 -71.94 -42.35
CA PRO A 5 3.21 -71.43 -41.59
C PRO A 5 3.48 -71.45 -40.06
N ILE A 6 4.27 -72.43 -39.57
CA ILE A 6 4.54 -72.58 -38.15
C ILE A 6 5.49 -71.47 -37.67
N LEU A 7 6.47 -71.12 -38.51
CA LEU A 7 7.43 -70.03 -38.18
C LEU A 7 6.73 -68.66 -38.11
N ASN A 8 5.79 -68.43 -39.01
CA ASN A 8 5.00 -67.18 -38.97
C ASN A 8 4.05 -67.11 -37.77
N LEU A 9 3.52 -68.25 -37.31
CA LEU A 9 2.68 -68.33 -36.13
C LEU A 9 3.47 -68.09 -34.83
N CYS A 10 4.71 -68.62 -34.75
CA CYS A 10 5.62 -68.36 -33.63
C CYS A 10 6.11 -66.88 -33.59
N LEU A 11 6.34 -66.29 -34.78
CA LEU A 11 6.74 -64.87 -34.86
C LEU A 11 5.57 -63.95 -34.44
N LEU A 12 4.32 -64.32 -34.81
CA LEU A 12 3.12 -63.57 -34.43
C LEU A 12 2.84 -63.69 -32.91
N SER A 13 3.08 -64.88 -32.32
CA SER A 13 2.89 -65.09 -30.87
C SER A 13 3.94 -64.38 -30.01
N VAL A 14 5.19 -64.21 -30.51
CA VAL A 14 6.24 -63.44 -29.82
C VAL A 14 6.00 -61.95 -29.90
N PHE A 15 5.35 -61.46 -31.00
CA PHE A 15 5.02 -60.04 -31.12
C PHE A 15 3.81 -59.66 -30.27
N LEU A 16 2.90 -60.63 -29.92
CA LEU A 16 1.77 -60.36 -29.07
C LEU A 16 2.09 -60.34 -27.56
N LEU A 17 3.30 -60.79 -27.17
CA LEU A 17 3.79 -60.80 -25.80
C LEU A 17 4.66 -59.59 -25.46
N MET A 18 4.96 -58.72 -26.44
CA MET A 18 5.53 -57.39 -26.19
C MET A 18 4.42 -56.33 -26.14
N VAL A 19 3.44 -56.51 -25.31
CA VAL A 19 2.65 -55.40 -24.82
C VAL A 19 3.61 -54.61 -23.93
N PRO A 20 3.95 -53.34 -24.26
CA PRO A 20 4.62 -52.53 -23.28
C PRO A 20 3.71 -52.49 -22.09
N VAL A 21 4.12 -53.03 -20.96
CA VAL A 21 3.61 -52.66 -19.66
C VAL A 21 3.87 -51.16 -19.59
N SER A 22 2.88 -50.38 -19.98
CA SER A 22 2.82 -48.97 -19.68
C SER A 22 3.00 -48.92 -18.16
N CYS A 23 4.12 -48.40 -17.71
CA CYS A 23 4.31 -48.11 -16.31
C CYS A 23 3.22 -47.13 -15.89
N ASP A 24 2.20 -47.69 -15.28
CA ASP A 24 1.19 -46.95 -14.51
C ASP A 24 1.74 -46.61 -13.11
N ASP A 25 3.07 -46.51 -13.03
CA ASP A 25 3.81 -45.96 -11.88
C ASP A 25 4.22 -44.52 -12.17
N TRP A 26 3.27 -43.71 -12.64
CA TRP A 26 3.27 -42.33 -12.23
C TRP A 26 2.81 -42.36 -10.77
N THR A 27 3.71 -42.64 -9.86
CA THR A 27 3.62 -42.11 -8.50
C THR A 27 3.44 -40.62 -8.70
N GLU A 28 2.18 -40.16 -8.50
CA GLU A 28 1.96 -38.72 -8.26
C GLU A 28 3.03 -38.35 -7.25
N MET A 29 3.93 -37.43 -7.65
CA MET A 29 4.82 -36.85 -6.67
C MET A 29 3.87 -36.28 -5.62
N GLU A 30 3.81 -36.93 -4.46
CA GLU A 30 3.25 -36.30 -3.29
C GLU A 30 3.99 -34.97 -3.21
N ILE A 31 3.28 -33.91 -3.58
CA ILE A 31 3.70 -32.56 -3.28
C ILE A 31 3.61 -32.54 -1.77
N HIS A 32 4.71 -32.95 -1.11
CA HIS A 32 4.89 -32.55 0.25
C HIS A 32 4.90 -31.03 0.16
N ASP A 33 3.81 -30.40 0.59
CA ASP A 33 3.82 -29.00 0.93
C ASP A 33 4.99 -28.85 1.93
N SER A 34 6.17 -28.59 1.38
CA SER A 34 7.27 -28.09 2.18
C SER A 34 6.72 -26.76 2.66
N GLU A 35 6.26 -26.71 3.90
CA GLU A 35 5.95 -25.47 4.58
C GLU A 35 7.21 -24.63 4.41
N ILE A 36 7.17 -23.69 3.45
CA ILE A 36 8.25 -22.73 3.26
C ILE A 36 8.10 -21.78 4.43
N ASN A 37 8.71 -22.17 5.54
CA ASN A 37 8.75 -21.35 6.73
C ASN A 37 9.32 -19.99 6.34
N GLY A 38 8.57 -18.93 6.59
CA GLY A 38 9.00 -17.57 6.35
C GLY A 38 10.19 -17.17 7.23
N PHE A 39 10.75 -16.00 7.02
CA PHE A 39 11.88 -15.49 7.82
C PHE A 39 11.57 -15.46 9.33
N LYS A 40 10.32 -15.20 9.69
CA LYS A 40 9.83 -15.18 11.07
C LYS A 40 9.98 -16.52 11.76
N GLU A 41 9.63 -17.60 11.07
CA GLU A 41 9.69 -18.98 11.58
C GLU A 41 11.12 -19.52 11.59
N GLN A 42 11.92 -19.19 10.57
CA GLN A 42 13.29 -19.63 10.45
C GLN A 42 14.25 -18.91 11.40
N ASN A 43 13.99 -17.61 11.67
CA ASN A 43 14.89 -16.76 12.45
C ASN A 43 14.11 -15.88 13.43
N PRO A 44 13.37 -16.44 14.40
CA PRO A 44 12.43 -15.70 15.25
C PRO A 44 13.09 -14.58 16.07
N GLU A 45 14.30 -14.80 16.59
CA GLU A 45 15.04 -13.77 17.36
C GLU A 45 15.46 -12.59 16.49
N GLN A 46 15.95 -12.85 15.27
CA GLN A 46 16.34 -11.80 14.34
C GLN A 46 15.12 -11.02 13.85
N TYR A 47 14.02 -11.72 13.59
CA TYR A 47 12.75 -11.10 13.24
C TYR A 47 12.23 -10.19 14.35
N ALA A 48 12.23 -10.66 15.60
CA ALA A 48 11.82 -9.87 16.76
C ALA A 48 12.69 -8.63 16.95
N ALA A 49 14.01 -8.76 16.84
CA ALA A 49 14.94 -7.63 16.92
C ALA A 49 14.75 -6.62 15.78
N TYR A 50 14.50 -7.09 14.57
CA TYR A 50 14.22 -6.26 13.40
C TYR A 50 12.92 -5.45 13.58
N THR A 51 11.81 -6.15 13.88
CA THR A 51 10.49 -5.50 14.05
C THR A 51 10.46 -4.54 15.23
N GLN A 52 11.20 -4.81 16.29
CA GLN A 52 11.38 -3.88 17.40
C GLN A 52 12.06 -2.58 16.95
N LYS A 53 13.14 -2.66 16.16
CA LYS A 53 13.84 -1.50 15.63
C LYS A 53 12.95 -0.71 14.66
N LEU A 54 12.18 -1.41 13.84
CA LEU A 54 11.26 -0.78 12.90
C LEU A 54 10.16 0.00 13.63
N ARG A 55 9.54 -0.59 14.65
CA ARG A 55 8.55 0.12 15.49
C ARG A 55 9.17 1.32 16.22
N ALA A 56 10.38 1.18 16.73
CA ALA A 56 11.09 2.30 17.37
C ALA A 56 11.39 3.43 16.38
N TYR A 57 11.75 3.10 15.13
CA TYR A 57 11.91 4.07 14.05
C TYR A 57 10.60 4.81 13.79
N LYS A 58 9.49 4.09 13.61
CA LYS A 58 8.18 4.70 13.35
C LYS A 58 7.62 5.52 14.52
N ALA A 59 8.00 5.19 15.76
CA ALA A 59 7.66 5.98 16.93
C ALA A 59 8.51 7.26 17.08
N ALA A 60 9.67 7.34 16.42
CA ALA A 60 10.52 8.51 16.44
C ALA A 60 10.06 9.54 15.42
N LYS A 61 10.42 10.82 15.62
CA LYS A 61 10.14 11.88 14.64
C LYS A 61 10.92 11.64 13.34
N HIS A 62 10.21 11.47 12.25
CA HIS A 62 10.74 11.31 10.89
C HIS A 62 9.71 11.81 9.87
N ALA A 63 10.06 11.89 8.58
CA ALA A 63 9.12 12.22 7.52
C ALA A 63 8.27 10.99 7.18
N LEU A 64 6.94 11.13 7.25
CA LEU A 64 6.01 10.03 7.07
C LEU A 64 5.86 9.64 5.60
N VAL A 65 5.68 8.35 5.36
CA VAL A 65 5.29 7.80 4.06
C VAL A 65 3.87 7.25 4.15
N TYR A 66 2.98 7.88 3.40
CA TYR A 66 1.61 7.42 3.21
C TYR A 66 1.51 6.65 1.90
N ALA A 67 0.74 5.59 1.87
CA ALA A 67 0.40 4.86 0.65
C ALA A 67 -1.10 4.59 0.55
N ARG A 68 -1.65 4.73 -0.65
CA ARG A 68 -2.99 4.28 -0.97
C ARG A 68 -2.90 2.94 -1.68
N LEU A 69 -3.50 1.90 -1.07
CA LEU A 69 -3.50 0.53 -1.57
C LEU A 69 -4.85 0.19 -2.21
N ASP A 70 -4.81 -0.23 -3.46
CA ASP A 70 -5.94 -0.88 -4.11
C ASP A 70 -5.95 -2.37 -3.74
N ASN A 71 -6.47 -2.68 -2.56
CA ASN A 71 -6.68 -4.07 -2.17
C ASN A 71 -7.81 -4.68 -3.01
N ALA A 72 -7.65 -5.94 -3.43
CA ALA A 72 -8.62 -6.61 -4.28
C ALA A 72 -9.96 -6.82 -3.53
N PRO A 73 -11.10 -6.36 -4.11
CA PRO A 73 -12.39 -6.43 -3.41
C PRO A 73 -13.02 -7.83 -3.37
N GLU A 74 -12.52 -8.78 -4.15
CA GLU A 74 -13.06 -10.14 -4.26
C GLU A 74 -11.96 -11.19 -4.18
N VAL A 75 -11.16 -11.32 -5.24
CA VAL A 75 -10.05 -12.27 -5.33
C VAL A 75 -8.79 -11.54 -5.73
N SER A 76 -7.76 -11.61 -4.91
CA SER A 76 -6.44 -11.07 -5.25
C SER A 76 -5.88 -11.81 -6.45
N SER A 77 -5.49 -11.05 -7.47
CA SER A 77 -4.91 -11.59 -8.71
C SER A 77 -3.39 -11.45 -8.77
N SER A 78 -2.82 -10.73 -7.82
CA SER A 78 -1.40 -10.37 -7.82
C SER A 78 -0.93 -10.03 -6.41
N GLU A 79 0.34 -10.27 -6.13
CA GLU A 79 1.01 -9.90 -4.87
C GLU A 79 0.93 -8.40 -4.56
N LYS A 80 0.81 -7.53 -5.57
CA LYS A 80 0.63 -6.08 -5.39
C LYS A 80 -0.66 -5.69 -4.67
N ASP A 81 -1.64 -6.60 -4.62
CA ASP A 81 -2.94 -6.38 -3.98
C ASP A 81 -2.88 -6.62 -2.46
N PHE A 82 -1.78 -7.22 -1.97
CA PHE A 82 -1.63 -7.58 -0.57
C PHE A 82 -0.88 -6.52 0.23
N LEU A 83 -1.42 -6.20 1.40
CA LEU A 83 -0.83 -5.24 2.33
C LEU A 83 0.56 -5.69 2.84
N ARG A 84 0.75 -7.01 3.03
CA ARG A 84 2.03 -7.62 3.45
C ARG A 84 3.16 -7.44 2.43
N ALA A 85 2.83 -7.20 1.16
CA ALA A 85 3.83 -7.04 0.10
C ALA A 85 4.45 -5.64 0.07
N LEU A 86 3.80 -4.66 0.70
CA LEU A 86 4.31 -3.29 0.77
C LEU A 86 5.64 -3.22 1.55
N PRO A 87 6.52 -2.25 1.23
CA PRO A 87 7.66 -1.96 2.08
C PRO A 87 7.24 -1.69 3.52
N ASP A 88 7.81 -2.43 4.45
CA ASP A 88 7.46 -2.39 5.87
C ASP A 88 7.72 -1.03 6.55
N SER A 89 8.57 -0.20 5.94
CA SER A 89 8.87 1.16 6.39
C SER A 89 7.80 2.19 6.03
N ILE A 90 6.73 1.81 5.31
CA ILE A 90 5.57 2.69 5.09
C ILE A 90 4.82 2.87 6.42
N ASP A 91 4.51 4.12 6.76
CA ASP A 91 3.92 4.49 8.05
C ASP A 91 2.41 4.36 8.06
N LEU A 92 1.77 4.84 7.00
CA LEU A 92 0.33 4.98 6.88
C LEU A 92 -0.14 4.32 5.57
N VAL A 93 -1.13 3.45 5.65
CA VAL A 93 -1.75 2.83 4.47
C VAL A 93 -3.25 3.01 4.50
N SER A 94 -3.81 3.64 3.46
CA SER A 94 -5.25 3.69 3.25
C SER A 94 -5.70 2.60 2.29
N MET A 95 -6.65 1.78 2.73
CA MET A 95 -7.21 0.69 1.91
C MET A 95 -8.43 1.21 1.15
N ARG A 96 -8.37 1.27 -0.18
CA ARG A 96 -9.45 1.80 -1.02
C ARG A 96 -10.72 0.95 -0.98
N ASN A 97 -10.58 -0.36 -0.85
CA ASN A 97 -11.69 -1.31 -0.75
C ASN A 97 -11.93 -1.74 0.70
N ALA A 98 -11.81 -0.79 1.65
CA ALA A 98 -11.93 -1.05 3.09
C ALA A 98 -13.26 -1.69 3.52
N GLY A 99 -14.34 -1.43 2.78
CA GLY A 99 -15.65 -2.04 3.01
C GLY A 99 -15.78 -3.51 2.57
N ARG A 100 -14.76 -4.06 1.89
CA ARG A 100 -14.77 -5.41 1.30
C ARG A 100 -13.47 -6.16 1.60
N LEU A 101 -13.13 -6.26 2.88
CA LEU A 101 -11.92 -6.94 3.30
C LEU A 101 -12.02 -8.46 3.09
N SER A 102 -11.03 -9.03 2.42
CA SER A 102 -10.81 -10.47 2.33
C SER A 102 -10.30 -11.06 3.65
N GLY A 103 -10.19 -12.38 3.75
CA GLY A 103 -9.51 -13.04 4.88
C GLY A 103 -8.04 -12.64 4.96
N PHE A 104 -7.37 -12.58 3.82
CA PHE A 104 -5.97 -12.18 3.70
C PHE A 104 -5.75 -10.72 4.12
N ASP A 105 -6.63 -9.79 3.74
CA ASP A 105 -6.54 -8.40 4.20
C ASP A 105 -6.52 -8.32 5.73
N ARG A 106 -7.40 -9.08 6.40
CA ARG A 106 -7.50 -9.07 7.88
C ARG A 106 -6.25 -9.65 8.54
N GLU A 107 -5.67 -10.70 7.98
CA GLU A 107 -4.41 -11.29 8.45
C GLU A 107 -3.26 -10.30 8.27
N ASP A 108 -3.15 -9.68 7.09
CA ASP A 108 -2.13 -8.70 6.78
C ASP A 108 -2.22 -7.45 7.65
N MET A 109 -3.43 -6.92 7.84
CA MET A 109 -3.66 -5.78 8.75
C MET A 109 -3.18 -6.09 10.15
N LYS A 110 -3.44 -7.30 10.66
CA LYS A 110 -2.93 -7.73 11.96
C LYS A 110 -1.41 -7.75 11.97
N LEU A 111 -0.79 -8.37 10.96
CA LEU A 111 0.67 -8.48 10.83
C LEU A 111 1.33 -7.09 10.80
N VAL A 112 0.93 -6.23 9.85
CA VAL A 112 1.62 -4.94 9.65
C VAL A 112 1.42 -3.97 10.81
N ARG A 113 0.27 -4.04 11.49
CA ARG A 113 -0.01 -3.21 12.67
C ARG A 113 0.79 -3.67 13.89
N THR A 114 0.84 -4.99 14.16
CA THR A 114 1.49 -5.52 15.37
C THR A 114 3.00 -5.63 15.22
N ASP A 115 3.47 -6.13 14.08
CA ASP A 115 4.89 -6.41 13.88
C ASP A 115 5.63 -5.19 13.33
N TYR A 116 5.04 -4.46 12.37
CA TYR A 116 5.71 -3.33 11.70
C TYR A 116 5.33 -1.96 12.27
N GLY A 117 4.22 -1.85 13.00
CA GLY A 117 3.74 -0.56 13.50
C GLY A 117 3.15 0.34 12.42
N THR A 118 2.79 -0.22 11.26
CA THR A 118 2.08 0.50 10.20
C THR A 118 0.65 0.77 10.63
N ARG A 119 0.16 1.99 10.46
CA ARG A 119 -1.23 2.33 10.69
C ARG A 119 -2.06 2.12 9.43
N VAL A 120 -3.17 1.42 9.56
CA VAL A 120 -4.07 1.09 8.43
C VAL A 120 -5.36 1.87 8.57
N LEU A 121 -5.71 2.62 7.50
CA LEU A 121 -6.81 3.59 7.49
C LEU A 121 -7.92 3.13 6.56
N TYR A 122 -9.16 3.43 6.94
CA TYR A 122 -10.34 3.24 6.12
C TYR A 122 -10.46 4.40 5.14
N TYR A 123 -10.45 4.13 3.84
CA TYR A 123 -10.58 5.14 2.80
C TYR A 123 -12.05 5.42 2.49
N VAL A 124 -12.45 6.69 2.53
CA VAL A 124 -13.78 7.17 2.16
C VAL A 124 -13.63 8.26 1.09
N ASP A 125 -14.18 8.02 -0.09
CA ASP A 125 -14.23 8.99 -1.18
C ASP A 125 -15.59 9.71 -1.18
N THR A 126 -15.57 11.03 -0.99
CA THR A 126 -16.80 11.84 -0.96
C THR A 126 -17.38 12.09 -2.34
N SER A 127 -16.65 11.80 -3.42
CA SER A 127 -17.15 11.99 -4.80
C SER A 127 -18.31 11.05 -5.14
N ALA A 128 -18.42 9.91 -4.44
CA ALA A 128 -19.53 9.00 -4.53
C ALA A 128 -20.68 9.49 -3.64
N ALA A 129 -21.47 10.46 -4.10
CA ALA A 129 -22.58 11.03 -3.34
C ALA A 129 -23.62 9.97 -2.90
N GLU A 130 -23.87 8.99 -3.76
CA GLU A 130 -24.72 7.83 -3.44
C GLU A 130 -23.95 6.87 -2.53
N GLY A 131 -24.49 6.62 -1.34
CA GLY A 131 -23.89 5.72 -0.35
C GLY A 131 -22.85 6.35 0.59
N LEU A 132 -22.55 7.66 0.49
CA LEU A 132 -21.56 8.32 1.36
C LEU A 132 -21.88 8.14 2.85
N ASN A 133 -23.12 8.34 3.27
CA ASN A 133 -23.52 8.17 4.67
C ASN A 133 -23.31 6.73 5.17
N ALA A 134 -23.57 5.74 4.31
CA ALA A 134 -23.32 4.34 4.64
C ALA A 134 -21.83 4.05 4.75
N ALA A 135 -21.01 4.62 3.85
CA ALA A 135 -19.55 4.48 3.89
C ALA A 135 -18.94 5.13 5.15
N LEU A 136 -19.43 6.32 5.53
CA LEU A 136 -19.02 7.01 6.76
C LEU A 136 -19.38 6.19 8.01
N SER A 137 -20.62 5.68 8.07
CA SER A 137 -21.05 4.83 9.20
C SER A 137 -20.16 3.58 9.30
N ALA A 138 -19.94 2.90 8.17
CA ALA A 138 -19.08 1.71 8.14
C ALA A 138 -17.63 2.02 8.57
N ALA A 139 -17.07 3.15 8.15
CA ALA A 139 -15.74 3.59 8.55
C ALA A 139 -15.66 3.85 10.06
N ILE A 140 -16.65 4.58 10.62
CA ILE A 140 -16.73 4.86 12.05
C ILE A 140 -16.83 3.56 12.87
N ASP A 141 -17.71 2.65 12.47
CA ASP A 141 -17.91 1.38 13.15
C ASP A 141 -16.63 0.51 13.09
N ALA A 142 -15.94 0.49 11.96
CA ALA A 142 -14.71 -0.26 11.77
C ALA A 142 -13.54 0.29 12.63
N VAL A 143 -13.45 1.62 12.78
CA VAL A 143 -12.46 2.25 13.68
C VAL A 143 -12.80 1.98 15.13
N ARG A 144 -14.06 2.15 15.55
CA ARG A 144 -14.52 1.85 16.92
C ARG A 144 -14.31 0.37 17.30
N ALA A 145 -14.45 -0.52 16.35
CA ALA A 145 -14.17 -1.95 16.53
C ALA A 145 -12.66 -2.26 16.60
N GLY A 146 -11.79 -1.27 16.38
CA GLY A 146 -10.33 -1.47 16.36
C GLY A 146 -9.82 -2.18 15.10
N THR A 147 -10.65 -2.31 14.06
CA THR A 147 -10.24 -2.92 12.79
C THR A 147 -9.29 -2.01 12.03
N PHE A 148 -9.55 -0.69 12.05
CA PHE A 148 -8.71 0.33 11.43
C PHE A 148 -8.19 1.31 12.48
N ASP A 149 -7.07 1.96 12.17
CA ASP A 149 -6.41 2.95 13.04
C ASP A 149 -6.90 4.39 12.78
N GLY A 150 -7.84 4.57 11.84
CA GLY A 150 -8.38 5.86 11.49
C GLY A 150 -9.08 5.88 10.13
N VAL A 151 -9.37 7.08 9.65
CA VAL A 151 -10.08 7.33 8.39
C VAL A 151 -9.29 8.30 7.52
N THR A 152 -9.18 7.99 6.22
CA THR A 152 -8.82 8.95 5.19
C THR A 152 -10.08 9.39 4.46
N LEU A 153 -10.41 10.67 4.56
CA LEU A 153 -11.49 11.30 3.79
C LEU A 153 -10.89 11.95 2.55
N ALA A 154 -11.22 11.46 1.37
CA ALA A 154 -10.77 12.01 0.10
C ALA A 154 -11.86 12.81 -0.58
N SER A 155 -11.51 13.97 -1.15
CA SER A 155 -12.43 14.80 -1.91
C SER A 155 -11.75 15.62 -3.00
N ALA A 156 -12.41 15.73 -4.16
CA ALA A 156 -12.05 16.64 -5.24
C ALA A 156 -12.97 17.88 -5.29
N SER A 157 -13.96 17.97 -4.40
CA SER A 157 -14.92 19.09 -4.30
C SER A 157 -15.14 19.50 -2.86
N SER A 158 -15.79 20.63 -2.62
CA SER A 158 -16.11 21.09 -1.27
C SER A 158 -16.86 20.02 -0.47
N VAL A 159 -16.34 19.74 0.73
CA VAL A 159 -16.92 18.76 1.65
C VAL A 159 -18.02 19.43 2.45
N ASP A 160 -19.16 18.76 2.57
CA ASP A 160 -20.24 19.22 3.44
C ASP A 160 -19.78 19.21 4.91
N GLU A 161 -20.03 20.30 5.62
CA GLU A 161 -19.66 20.44 7.04
C GLU A 161 -20.22 19.33 7.93
N SER A 162 -21.37 18.78 7.57
CA SER A 162 -21.99 17.67 8.33
C SER A 162 -21.18 16.39 8.25
N VAL A 163 -20.47 16.15 7.15
CA VAL A 163 -19.57 14.98 6.95
C VAL A 163 -18.39 15.06 7.91
N VAL A 164 -17.71 16.21 7.93
CA VAL A 164 -16.55 16.43 8.81
C VAL A 164 -17.00 16.40 10.28
N LYS A 165 -18.14 17.04 10.59
CA LYS A 165 -18.71 17.01 11.94
C LYS A 165 -19.04 15.61 12.40
N THR A 166 -19.60 14.76 11.53
CA THR A 166 -19.93 13.36 11.85
C THR A 166 -18.68 12.58 12.23
N LEU A 167 -17.57 12.74 11.49
CA LEU A 167 -16.29 12.11 11.82
C LEU A 167 -15.72 12.66 13.13
N ALA A 168 -15.71 13.97 13.31
CA ALA A 168 -15.19 14.62 14.52
C ALA A 168 -15.95 14.20 15.78
N ASP A 169 -17.27 14.19 15.74
CA ASP A 169 -18.13 13.79 16.87
C ASP A 169 -17.96 12.30 17.22
N ALA A 170 -17.75 11.47 16.21
CA ALA A 170 -17.66 10.03 16.38
C ALA A 170 -16.26 9.56 16.83
N LEU A 171 -15.20 10.19 16.35
CA LEU A 171 -13.83 9.71 16.45
C LEU A 171 -12.86 10.72 17.08
N GLY A 172 -13.21 12.00 17.17
CA GLY A 172 -12.30 13.06 17.64
C GLY A 172 -11.85 12.96 19.10
N GLN A 173 -12.40 12.04 19.90
CA GLN A 173 -11.98 11.75 21.27
C GLN A 173 -11.22 10.42 21.38
N THR A 174 -10.82 9.84 20.26
CA THR A 174 -10.08 8.58 20.20
C THR A 174 -8.65 8.82 19.67
N ASP A 175 -7.75 7.86 19.88
CA ASP A 175 -6.38 7.92 19.32
C ASP A 175 -6.33 7.55 17.83
N CYS A 176 -7.46 7.62 17.12
CA CYS A 176 -7.51 7.36 15.70
C CYS A 176 -6.97 8.53 14.88
N LEU A 177 -6.45 8.24 13.69
CA LEU A 177 -6.00 9.25 12.73
C LEU A 177 -7.14 9.68 11.82
N LEU A 178 -7.29 10.99 11.62
CA LEU A 178 -8.15 11.58 10.61
C LEU A 178 -7.28 12.28 9.56
N ILE A 179 -7.27 11.79 8.34
CA ILE A 179 -6.49 12.34 7.23
C ILE A 179 -7.43 12.90 6.17
N PHE A 180 -7.11 14.06 5.64
CA PHE A 180 -7.79 14.62 4.48
C PHE A 180 -6.91 14.52 3.23
N GLU A 181 -7.38 13.78 2.23
CA GLU A 181 -6.74 13.70 0.93
C GLU A 181 -7.44 14.67 -0.03
N GLY A 182 -6.81 15.80 -0.29
CA GLY A 182 -7.34 16.90 -1.09
C GLY A 182 -6.81 18.26 -0.65
N THR A 183 -7.23 19.28 -1.38
CA THR A 183 -6.87 20.68 -1.09
C THR A 183 -7.57 21.16 0.20
N PRO A 184 -6.86 21.76 1.18
CA PRO A 184 -7.47 22.22 2.43
C PRO A 184 -8.63 23.20 2.25
N LEU A 185 -8.66 23.94 1.12
CA LEU A 185 -9.75 24.85 0.76
C LEU A 185 -11.11 24.14 0.66
N LEU A 186 -11.13 22.84 0.39
CA LEU A 186 -12.36 22.04 0.26
C LEU A 186 -13.04 21.76 1.60
N VAL A 187 -12.33 22.02 2.72
CA VAL A 187 -12.84 21.90 4.09
C VAL A 187 -13.04 23.29 4.66
N SER A 188 -14.16 23.53 5.36
CA SER A 188 -14.41 24.82 6.00
C SER A 188 -13.32 25.15 7.00
N GLU A 189 -12.95 26.43 7.12
CA GLU A 189 -11.83 26.90 7.93
C GLU A 189 -11.92 26.44 9.38
N VAL A 190 -13.12 26.49 9.96
CA VAL A 190 -13.36 26.11 11.36
C VAL A 190 -13.17 24.61 11.61
N GLN A 191 -13.23 23.79 10.57
CA GLN A 191 -13.12 22.33 10.67
C GLN A 191 -11.74 21.80 10.26
N ARG A 192 -10.83 22.65 9.72
CA ARG A 192 -9.51 22.18 9.28
C ARG A 192 -8.67 21.59 10.41
N SER A 193 -8.91 21.98 11.64
CA SER A 193 -8.20 21.43 12.81
C SER A 193 -8.58 19.98 13.15
N VAL A 194 -9.67 19.46 12.58
CA VAL A 194 -10.17 18.09 12.82
C VAL A 194 -9.20 17.04 12.27
N PHE A 195 -8.54 17.34 11.15
CA PHE A 195 -7.67 16.37 10.50
C PHE A 195 -6.23 16.46 11.03
N ASP A 196 -5.61 15.32 11.32
CA ASP A 196 -4.22 15.22 11.76
C ASP A 196 -3.26 15.56 10.61
N TYR A 197 -3.57 15.09 9.39
CA TYR A 197 -2.76 15.33 8.19
C TYR A 197 -3.61 15.72 7.00
N TYR A 198 -2.99 16.51 6.11
CA TYR A 198 -3.50 16.85 4.79
C TYR A 198 -2.56 16.32 3.73
N ILE A 199 -3.09 15.64 2.72
CA ILE A 199 -2.32 15.15 1.58
C ILE A 199 -2.77 15.92 0.34
N VAL A 200 -1.96 16.88 -0.10
CA VAL A 200 -2.25 17.71 -1.27
C VAL A 200 -1.72 17.03 -2.52
N ASP A 201 -2.58 16.83 -3.50
CA ASP A 201 -2.21 16.21 -4.78
C ASP A 201 -1.35 17.16 -5.61
N VAL A 202 -0.11 16.73 -5.88
CA VAL A 202 0.85 17.41 -6.75
C VAL A 202 1.21 16.57 -7.99
N SER A 203 0.43 15.54 -8.30
CA SER A 203 0.70 14.65 -9.44
C SER A 203 0.63 15.35 -10.80
N ALA A 204 -0.07 16.48 -10.88
CA ALA A 204 -0.19 17.31 -12.07
C ALA A 204 0.87 18.44 -12.15
N ALA A 205 1.72 18.61 -11.14
CA ALA A 205 2.77 19.62 -11.13
C ALA A 205 3.73 19.40 -12.32
N ALA A 206 4.01 20.45 -13.07
CA ALA A 206 4.93 20.42 -14.21
C ALA A 206 6.35 20.80 -13.79
N ASP A 207 6.47 21.68 -12.81
CA ASP A 207 7.75 22.22 -12.35
C ASP A 207 7.75 22.55 -10.85
N ASP A 208 8.89 23.07 -10.36
CA ASP A 208 9.08 23.44 -8.96
C ASP A 208 8.12 24.53 -8.49
N TYR A 209 7.75 25.46 -9.38
CA TYR A 209 6.83 26.53 -9.06
C TYR A 209 5.45 25.99 -8.69
N ASP A 210 4.95 24.99 -9.40
CA ASP A 210 3.67 24.33 -9.08
C ASP A 210 3.71 23.67 -7.70
N LEU A 211 4.83 23.03 -7.34
CA LEU A 211 5.02 22.44 -6.01
C LEU A 211 5.05 23.50 -4.91
N GLU A 212 5.82 24.58 -5.10
CA GLU A 212 5.87 25.71 -4.17
C GLU A 212 4.49 26.36 -4.00
N MET A 213 3.74 26.54 -5.08
CA MET A 213 2.39 27.08 -5.05
C MET A 213 1.44 26.19 -4.25
N ALA A 214 1.49 24.87 -4.45
CA ALA A 214 0.66 23.93 -3.70
C ALA A 214 0.93 23.98 -2.20
N ILE A 215 2.22 24.04 -1.80
CA ILE A 215 2.65 24.19 -0.41
C ILE A 215 2.17 25.51 0.16
N ASN A 216 2.48 26.63 -0.51
CA ASN A 216 2.13 27.96 -0.03
C ASN A 216 0.62 28.15 0.10
N HIS A 217 -0.18 27.60 -0.82
CA HIS A 217 -1.63 27.63 -0.71
C HIS A 217 -2.10 26.88 0.54
N ALA A 218 -1.61 25.65 0.77
CA ALA A 218 -2.00 24.87 1.95
C ALA A 218 -1.65 25.60 3.27
N LEU A 219 -0.43 26.18 3.36
CA LEU A 219 0.00 26.95 4.52
C LEU A 219 -0.86 28.21 4.72
N ASN A 220 -1.18 28.93 3.66
CA ASN A 220 -2.03 30.12 3.70
C ASN A 220 -3.48 29.80 4.09
N TRP A 221 -3.94 28.59 3.81
CA TRP A 221 -5.25 28.11 4.29
C TRP A 221 -5.21 27.55 5.72
N GLY A 222 -4.12 27.75 6.45
CA GLY A 222 -4.02 27.48 7.89
C GLY A 222 -3.62 26.02 8.23
N VAL A 223 -3.13 25.26 7.28
CA VAL A 223 -2.49 23.96 7.57
C VAL A 223 -1.04 24.19 7.95
N SER A 224 -0.61 23.69 9.12
CA SER A 224 0.81 23.78 9.48
C SER A 224 1.68 22.82 8.67
N ALA A 225 2.96 23.18 8.47
CA ALA A 225 3.90 22.36 7.71
C ALA A 225 3.99 20.91 8.23
N GLU A 226 3.95 20.74 9.56
CA GLU A 226 4.03 19.42 10.21
C GLU A 226 2.79 18.53 9.98
N ARG A 227 1.73 19.09 9.39
CA ARG A 227 0.50 18.37 9.06
C ARG A 227 0.30 18.24 7.55
N LEU A 228 1.19 18.80 6.74
CA LEU A 228 1.10 18.82 5.28
C LEU A 228 1.97 17.71 4.67
N MET A 229 1.38 16.87 3.83
CA MET A 229 2.04 15.90 3.00
C MET A 229 1.80 16.24 1.52
N LEU A 230 2.74 15.91 0.65
CA LEU A 230 2.60 16.05 -0.80
C LEU A 230 2.31 14.68 -1.42
N GLY A 231 1.17 14.56 -2.09
CA GLY A 231 0.74 13.30 -2.71
C GLY A 231 1.01 13.28 -4.21
N SER A 232 1.55 12.17 -4.74
CA SER A 232 1.74 11.98 -6.17
C SER A 232 1.63 10.51 -6.57
N VAL A 233 1.84 10.24 -7.85
CA VAL A 233 1.80 8.91 -8.47
C VAL A 233 3.14 8.57 -9.13
N HIS A 234 3.39 7.27 -9.31
CA HIS A 234 4.54 6.80 -10.09
C HIS A 234 4.43 7.21 -11.57
N GLY A 235 5.56 7.30 -12.25
CA GLY A 235 5.61 7.59 -13.68
C GLY A 235 5.37 9.06 -14.07
N ARG A 236 5.05 9.93 -13.12
CA ARG A 236 4.99 11.39 -13.35
C ARG A 236 6.34 12.03 -13.15
N THR A 237 6.58 13.12 -13.85
CA THR A 237 7.84 13.88 -13.79
C THR A 237 7.59 15.35 -13.56
N VAL A 238 8.55 16.00 -12.90
CA VAL A 238 8.59 17.43 -12.60
C VAL A 238 9.94 17.97 -13.06
N THR A 239 9.95 19.14 -13.68
CA THR A 239 11.18 19.80 -14.11
C THR A 239 11.62 20.84 -13.06
N ASP A 240 12.86 20.77 -12.59
CA ASP A 240 13.38 21.76 -11.66
C ASP A 240 13.79 23.07 -12.34
N ASN A 241 14.21 24.05 -11.53
CA ASN A 241 14.65 25.36 -12.01
C ASN A 241 15.88 25.29 -12.93
N ASP A 242 16.72 24.25 -12.80
CA ASP A 242 17.89 23.98 -13.63
C ASP A 242 17.57 23.19 -14.89
N LYS A 243 16.28 22.97 -15.18
CA LYS A 243 15.75 22.19 -16.31
C LYS A 243 16.07 20.69 -16.25
N THR A 244 16.38 20.19 -15.06
CA THR A 244 16.53 18.74 -14.84
C THR A 244 15.17 18.10 -14.57
N VAL A 245 14.93 16.96 -15.20
CA VAL A 245 13.68 16.19 -15.02
C VAL A 245 13.84 15.19 -13.89
N HIS A 246 12.95 15.24 -12.92
CA HIS A 246 12.89 14.35 -11.77
C HIS A 246 11.60 13.53 -11.77
N SER A 247 11.60 12.39 -11.08
CA SER A 247 10.34 11.73 -10.69
C SER A 247 9.55 12.68 -9.78
N SER A 248 8.24 12.80 -10.02
CA SER A 248 7.35 13.65 -9.21
C SER A 248 7.41 13.30 -7.72
N LEU A 249 7.43 11.99 -7.39
CA LEU A 249 7.57 11.53 -6.00
C LEU A 249 8.91 11.94 -5.36
N ASN A 250 10.02 11.79 -6.10
CA ASN A 250 11.33 12.22 -5.58
C ASN A 250 11.40 13.74 -5.42
N ARG A 251 10.75 14.49 -6.32
CA ARG A 251 10.71 15.95 -6.20
C ARG A 251 9.82 16.39 -5.03
N ALA A 252 8.68 15.72 -4.82
CA ALA A 252 7.84 15.91 -3.64
C ALA A 252 8.63 15.62 -2.34
N ALA A 253 9.45 14.57 -2.31
CA ALA A 253 10.32 14.27 -1.17
C ALA A 253 11.36 15.35 -0.91
N TYR A 254 11.97 15.89 -1.96
CA TYR A 254 12.88 17.01 -1.85
C TYR A 254 12.22 18.24 -1.20
N PHE A 255 11.02 18.59 -1.67
CA PHE A 255 10.26 19.71 -1.10
C PHE A 255 9.79 19.41 0.33
N ALA A 256 9.38 18.18 0.63
CA ALA A 256 9.00 17.81 2.00
C ALA A 256 10.14 18.02 3.01
N GLN A 257 11.38 17.81 2.60
CA GLN A 257 12.56 18.05 3.45
C GLN A 257 12.98 19.51 3.51
N ASN A 258 12.86 20.26 2.41
CA ASN A 258 13.49 21.58 2.25
C ASN A 258 12.51 22.75 2.37
N ALA A 259 11.21 22.54 2.20
CA ALA A 259 10.20 23.60 2.29
C ALA A 259 9.48 23.66 3.65
N GLY A 260 10.08 23.10 4.73
CA GLY A 260 9.39 23.11 5.99
C GLY A 260 10.21 22.75 7.23
N PRO A 261 10.46 21.51 7.62
CA PRO A 261 10.04 20.24 6.99
C PRO A 261 8.52 20.01 7.03
N LEU A 262 8.00 19.37 5.97
CA LEU A 262 6.61 18.93 5.92
C LEU A 262 6.44 17.58 6.65
N ALA A 263 5.18 17.15 6.84
CA ALA A 263 4.87 15.86 7.47
C ALA A 263 5.42 14.67 6.69
N GLY A 264 5.43 14.72 5.35
CA GLY A 264 5.93 13.62 4.53
C GLY A 264 5.42 13.62 3.09
N VAL A 265 5.36 12.43 2.48
CA VAL A 265 4.89 12.21 1.10
C VAL A 265 3.86 11.09 1.04
N GLY A 266 2.84 11.26 0.16
CA GLY A 266 1.83 10.27 -0.17
C GLY A 266 2.04 9.66 -1.56
N ILE A 267 1.79 8.36 -1.68
CA ILE A 267 1.84 7.59 -2.92
C ILE A 267 0.44 7.08 -3.22
N TYR A 268 -0.21 7.59 -4.28
CA TYR A 268 -1.60 7.26 -4.58
C TYR A 268 -1.81 5.96 -5.36
N ASP A 269 -0.77 5.44 -5.99
CA ASP A 269 -0.81 4.26 -6.86
C ASP A 269 0.30 3.26 -6.52
N VAL A 270 0.52 3.03 -5.22
CA VAL A 270 1.67 2.26 -4.73
C VAL A 270 1.84 0.91 -5.42
N GLY A 271 0.75 0.22 -5.76
CA GLY A 271 0.78 -1.08 -6.43
C GLY A 271 1.39 -1.04 -7.84
N THR A 272 1.47 0.12 -8.51
CA THR A 272 2.08 0.23 -9.86
C THR A 272 3.59 0.04 -9.83
N ASP A 273 4.24 0.27 -8.69
CA ASP A 273 5.68 0.08 -8.48
C ASP A 273 6.04 -1.35 -8.02
N TYR A 274 5.07 -2.28 -7.95
CA TYR A 274 5.36 -3.63 -7.48
C TYR A 274 6.36 -4.37 -8.38
N TYR A 275 6.11 -4.40 -9.70
CA TYR A 275 6.92 -5.16 -10.64
C TYR A 275 8.11 -4.36 -11.13
N ASN A 276 9.30 -4.71 -10.68
CA ASN A 276 10.58 -4.19 -11.14
C ASN A 276 11.54 -5.36 -11.36
N SER A 277 12.50 -5.21 -12.29
CA SER A 277 13.45 -6.26 -12.66
C SER A 277 14.39 -6.66 -11.52
N ASP A 278 14.67 -5.74 -10.61
CA ASP A 278 15.73 -5.93 -9.59
C ASP A 278 15.11 -6.22 -8.22
N ILE A 279 14.18 -5.37 -7.78
CA ILE A 279 13.55 -5.47 -6.46
C ILE A 279 12.14 -4.89 -6.52
N ILE A 280 11.18 -5.58 -5.90
CA ILE A 280 9.80 -5.07 -5.78
C ILE A 280 9.77 -3.71 -5.09
N TYR A 281 8.87 -2.83 -5.53
CA TYR A 281 8.70 -1.47 -4.99
C TYR A 281 10.00 -0.64 -5.02
N LYS A 282 10.78 -0.73 -6.11
CA LYS A 282 12.09 -0.07 -6.24
C LYS A 282 12.01 1.45 -6.04
N GLN A 283 11.05 2.10 -6.68
CA GLN A 283 10.90 3.56 -6.59
C GLN A 283 10.39 3.98 -5.21
N THR A 284 9.41 3.26 -4.67
CA THR A 284 8.89 3.47 -3.30
C THR A 284 9.98 3.32 -2.26
N ARG A 285 10.83 2.27 -2.37
CA ARG A 285 11.99 2.09 -1.47
C ARG A 285 13.01 3.21 -1.59
N GLY A 286 13.27 3.66 -2.82
CA GLY A 286 14.14 4.83 -3.08
C GLY A 286 13.61 6.10 -2.45
N LEU A 287 12.29 6.35 -2.57
CA LEU A 287 11.61 7.47 -1.93
C LEU A 287 11.75 7.45 -0.40
N ILE A 288 11.51 6.29 0.23
CA ILE A 288 11.65 6.13 1.68
C ILE A 288 13.08 6.47 2.13
N GLN A 289 14.09 5.97 1.41
CA GLN A 289 15.49 6.25 1.71
C GLN A 289 15.86 7.73 1.50
N GLN A 290 15.30 8.38 0.50
CA GLN A 290 15.50 9.80 0.25
C GLN A 290 14.89 10.65 1.37
N LEU A 291 13.64 10.36 1.78
CA LEU A 291 12.95 11.07 2.86
C LEU A 291 13.63 10.90 4.21
N ASN A 292 14.12 9.70 4.49
CA ASN A 292 14.68 9.31 5.78
C ASN A 292 16.04 8.63 5.59
N PRO A 293 17.08 9.38 5.17
CA PRO A 293 18.39 8.79 4.95
C PRO A 293 18.92 8.19 6.25
N ALA A 294 19.52 7.00 6.15
CA ALA A 294 20.18 6.38 7.28
C ALA A 294 21.23 7.34 7.84
N LYS A 295 21.15 7.65 9.15
CA LYS A 295 22.19 8.44 9.81
C LYS A 295 23.49 7.68 9.62
N GLY A 296 24.47 8.30 8.94
CA GLY A 296 25.80 7.75 8.76
C GLY A 296 26.38 7.26 10.09
N LYS A 297 27.00 6.08 10.04
CA LYS A 297 27.77 5.54 11.18
C LYS A 297 29.01 6.36 11.40
#